data_7160c56ccb6f5b64e72e475ab8aea14e
#
_entry.id   7160c56ccb6f5b64e72e475ab8aea14e
#
_cell.length_a   1.000
_cell.length_b   1.000
_cell.length_c   1.000
_cell.angle_alpha   90.00
_cell.angle_beta   90.00
_cell.angle_gamma   90.00
#
_symmetry.space_group_name_H-M   'P 1'
#
loop_
_entity.id
_entity.type
_entity.pdbx_description
1 polymer ?
#
loop_
_entity_poly.entity_id
_entity_poly.type
_entity_poly.pdbx_seq_one_letter_code
_entity_poly.pdbx_strand_id
1 'polypeptide(L)'
;MQKKTTVDCSNVSFVFCGSFETLLQNREDKPATIGFFQNTAPDEEAESITIEDLVEYGNVRREIAGRIQQIVALNALTVDDFEHILNSRKQMSPIRQLEKLYMVNLSVDDKTKRILAEKAAGKNLGCRYMRSQIQSMLDEKMFDNPDCRNFKLSLVEEKEEGLPWCAA
;
A
#
# COMPACT_ATOMS: atom_id res chain seq x y z
N MET A 1 -40.82 10.42 14.51
CA MET A 1 -40.88 9.03 14.05
C MET A 1 -39.69 8.78 13.13
N GLN A 2 -38.72 7.98 13.56
CA GLN A 2 -37.61 7.57 12.68
C GLN A 2 -38.13 6.52 11.70
N LYS A 3 -37.95 6.80 10.41
CA LYS A 3 -38.31 5.87 9.33
C LYS A 3 -37.35 4.68 9.36
N LYS A 4 -37.82 3.50 9.75
CA LYS A 4 -37.03 2.28 9.70
C LYS A 4 -36.82 1.89 8.23
N THR A 5 -35.58 1.91 7.76
CA THR A 5 -35.23 1.41 6.42
C THR A 5 -34.68 -0.01 6.58
N THR A 6 -35.28 -0.95 5.92
CA THR A 6 -34.80 -2.34 5.87
C THR A 6 -34.03 -2.53 4.56
N VAL A 7 -32.82 -3.08 4.64
CA VAL A 7 -31.98 -3.39 3.49
C VAL A 7 -31.80 -4.90 3.43
N ASP A 8 -32.09 -5.49 2.28
CA ASP A 8 -31.84 -6.90 2.02
C ASP A 8 -30.35 -7.11 1.69
N CYS A 9 -29.67 -7.88 2.53
CA CYS A 9 -28.25 -8.22 2.38
C CYS A 9 -28.02 -9.67 1.92
N SER A 10 -29.03 -10.36 1.43
CA SER A 10 -28.96 -11.80 1.08
C SER A 10 -27.91 -12.10 -0.01
N ASN A 11 -27.61 -11.13 -0.88
CA ASN A 11 -26.65 -11.26 -1.98
C ASN A 11 -25.43 -10.33 -1.82
N VAL A 12 -25.08 -9.96 -0.58
CA VAL A 12 -23.95 -9.10 -0.30
C VAL A 12 -22.79 -9.93 0.22
N SER A 13 -21.63 -9.78 -0.42
CA SER A 13 -20.37 -10.33 0.08
C SER A 13 -19.67 -9.28 0.94
N PHE A 14 -19.13 -9.72 2.07
CA PHE A 14 -18.37 -8.87 2.99
C PHE A 14 -16.90 -9.22 2.91
N VAL A 15 -16.05 -8.22 2.66
CA VAL A 15 -14.60 -8.35 2.68
C VAL A 15 -14.06 -7.50 3.82
N PHE A 16 -13.36 -8.14 4.76
CA PHE A 16 -12.73 -7.47 5.90
C PHE A 16 -11.22 -7.40 5.65
N CYS A 17 -10.62 -6.25 5.88
CA CYS A 17 -9.19 -6.04 5.76
C CYS A 17 -8.62 -5.59 7.11
N GLY A 18 -7.46 -6.10 7.48
CA GLY A 18 -6.74 -5.71 8.69
C GLY A 18 -5.24 -5.93 8.55
N SER A 19 -4.42 -5.25 9.34
CA SER A 19 -2.97 -5.45 9.37
C SER A 19 -2.56 -6.66 10.22
N PHE A 20 -3.28 -6.96 11.28
CA PHE A 20 -3.02 -8.10 12.18
C PHE A 20 -1.54 -8.27 12.58
N GLU A 21 -0.83 -7.16 12.83
CA GLU A 21 0.61 -7.16 13.13
C GLU A 21 0.97 -8.04 14.33
N THR A 22 0.13 -8.03 15.37
CA THR A 22 0.30 -8.88 16.56
C THR A 22 0.21 -10.37 16.24
N LEU A 23 -0.60 -10.75 15.25
CA LEU A 23 -0.71 -12.12 14.79
C LEU A 23 0.60 -12.58 14.14
N LEU A 24 1.19 -11.74 13.29
CA LEU A 24 2.45 -12.06 12.62
C LEU A 24 3.60 -12.17 13.62
N GLN A 25 3.73 -11.22 14.55
CA GLN A 25 4.77 -11.22 15.60
C GLN A 25 4.68 -12.46 16.50
N ASN A 26 3.50 -12.82 16.97
CA ASN A 26 3.30 -13.98 17.85
C ASN A 26 3.52 -15.33 17.14
N ARG A 27 3.47 -15.37 15.80
CA ARG A 27 3.82 -16.58 15.04
C ARG A 27 5.32 -16.80 14.93
N GLU A 28 6.11 -15.72 14.82
CA GLU A 28 7.57 -15.79 14.79
C GLU A 28 8.15 -16.31 16.13
N ASP A 29 7.44 -16.04 17.25
CA ASP A 29 7.85 -16.45 18.60
C ASP A 29 7.45 -17.90 18.92
N LYS A 30 6.73 -18.62 18.08
CA LYS A 30 6.43 -20.05 18.33
C LYS A 30 7.71 -20.87 18.19
N PRO A 31 8.18 -21.55 19.27
CA PRO A 31 9.27 -22.51 19.13
C PRO A 31 8.83 -23.59 18.14
N ALA A 32 9.67 -23.88 17.15
CA ALA A 32 9.43 -24.96 16.20
C ALA A 32 9.01 -26.20 16.97
N THR A 33 7.76 -26.60 16.84
CA THR A 33 7.26 -27.82 17.47
C THR A 33 8.06 -28.98 16.89
N ILE A 34 8.89 -29.61 17.72
CA ILE A 34 9.67 -30.80 17.37
C ILE A 34 8.67 -31.94 17.13
N GLY A 35 8.10 -31.95 15.93
CA GLY A 35 7.27 -33.06 15.44
C GLY A 35 8.13 -34.03 14.66
N PHE A 36 8.02 -35.32 14.99
CA PHE A 36 8.82 -36.45 14.53
C PHE A 36 8.63 -36.83 13.04
N PHE A 37 8.20 -35.90 12.19
CA PHE A 37 8.09 -36.08 10.73
C PHE A 37 8.87 -35.00 9.96
N GLN A 38 10.21 -35.13 10.03
CA GLN A 38 11.08 -34.53 9.03
C GLN A 38 11.11 -35.44 7.82
N ASN A 39 10.41 -35.07 6.78
CA ASN A 39 10.75 -35.40 5.38
C ASN A 39 9.74 -34.73 4.43
N THR A 40 9.90 -33.46 4.20
CA THR A 40 9.57 -32.85 2.91
C THR A 40 10.39 -31.58 2.76
N ALA A 41 10.90 -31.34 1.54
CA ALA A 41 11.75 -30.23 1.13
C ALA A 41 11.14 -28.87 1.55
N PRO A 42 11.96 -27.80 1.66
CA PRO A 42 11.48 -26.47 1.96
C PRO A 42 10.77 -25.92 0.72
N ASP A 43 9.58 -26.40 0.45
CA ASP A 43 8.64 -25.74 -0.44
C ASP A 43 8.00 -24.63 0.36
N GLU A 44 8.05 -23.44 -0.21
CA GLU A 44 7.51 -22.16 0.20
C GLU A 44 5.98 -22.19 0.44
N GLU A 45 5.49 -23.04 1.28
CA GLU A 45 4.18 -22.89 1.90
C GLU A 45 4.34 -21.83 2.99
N ALA A 46 4.19 -20.56 2.60
CA ALA A 46 3.87 -19.52 3.55
C ALA A 46 2.75 -20.07 4.43
N GLU A 47 3.06 -20.43 5.69
CA GLU A 47 2.12 -21.04 6.63
C GLU A 47 0.82 -20.24 6.60
N SER A 48 -0.22 -20.85 6.02
CA SER A 48 -1.51 -20.20 5.84
C SER A 48 -2.07 -19.76 7.19
N ILE A 49 -2.52 -18.50 7.28
CA ILE A 49 -3.19 -17.99 8.48
C ILE A 49 -4.50 -18.77 8.65
N THR A 50 -4.67 -19.38 9.81
CA THR A 50 -5.87 -20.16 10.14
C THR A 50 -6.93 -19.31 10.85
N ILE A 51 -8.15 -19.87 10.96
CA ILE A 51 -9.25 -19.24 11.72
C ILE A 51 -8.88 -19.17 13.21
N GLU A 52 -8.20 -20.18 13.73
CA GLU A 52 -7.72 -20.25 15.10
C GLU A 52 -6.71 -19.14 15.39
N ASP A 53 -5.79 -18.85 14.47
CA ASP A 53 -4.83 -17.76 14.60
C ASP A 53 -5.53 -16.40 14.69
N LEU A 54 -6.60 -16.18 13.93
CA LEU A 54 -7.39 -14.95 13.98
C LEU A 54 -8.10 -14.77 15.34
N VAL A 55 -8.53 -15.86 15.96
CA VAL A 55 -9.18 -15.81 17.28
C VAL A 55 -8.15 -15.60 18.39
N GLU A 56 -7.05 -16.34 18.35
CA GLU A 56 -6.05 -16.37 19.41
C GLU A 56 -5.15 -15.13 19.41
N TYR A 57 -4.69 -14.73 18.23
CA TYR A 57 -3.72 -13.63 18.07
C TYR A 57 -4.30 -12.40 17.37
N GLY A 58 -5.33 -12.58 16.55
CA GLY A 58 -5.95 -11.51 15.77
C GLY A 58 -7.07 -10.76 16.50
N ASN A 59 -7.41 -11.13 17.75
CA ASN A 59 -8.52 -10.55 18.53
C ASN A 59 -9.89 -10.60 17.82
N VAL A 60 -10.08 -11.54 16.90
CA VAL A 60 -11.37 -11.74 16.22
C VAL A 60 -12.25 -12.63 17.09
N ARG A 61 -13.47 -12.18 17.35
CA ARG A 61 -14.41 -12.96 18.15
C ARG A 61 -14.76 -14.28 17.44
N ARG A 62 -14.83 -15.36 18.19
CA ARG A 62 -15.08 -16.73 17.66
C ARG A 62 -16.36 -16.82 16.82
N GLU A 63 -17.40 -16.05 17.20
CA GLU A 63 -18.67 -16.01 16.48
C GLU A 63 -18.52 -15.36 15.07
N ILE A 64 -17.60 -14.44 14.92
CA ILE A 64 -17.28 -13.80 13.63
C ILE A 64 -16.34 -14.72 12.84
N ALA A 65 -15.33 -15.26 13.49
CA ALA A 65 -14.34 -16.15 12.88
C ALA A 65 -15.01 -17.39 12.23
N GLY A 66 -16.00 -17.99 12.89
CA GLY A 66 -16.77 -19.11 12.35
C GLY A 66 -17.63 -18.78 11.12
N ARG A 67 -17.75 -17.51 10.73
CA ARG A 67 -18.48 -17.07 9.52
C ARG A 67 -17.54 -16.67 8.38
N ILE A 68 -16.23 -16.67 8.62
CA ILE A 68 -15.23 -16.38 7.59
C ILE A 68 -15.09 -17.62 6.70
N GLN A 69 -15.34 -17.43 5.41
CA GLN A 69 -15.24 -18.50 4.43
C GLN A 69 -13.84 -18.65 3.85
N GLN A 70 -13.11 -17.54 3.75
CA GLN A 70 -11.80 -17.52 3.14
C GLN A 70 -10.91 -16.49 3.83
N ILE A 71 -9.66 -16.86 4.07
CA ILE A 71 -8.60 -15.99 4.57
C ILE A 71 -7.56 -15.87 3.47
N VAL A 72 -7.13 -14.65 3.19
CA VAL A 72 -6.07 -14.36 2.22
C VAL A 72 -5.01 -13.54 2.91
N ALA A 73 -3.82 -14.09 3.07
CA ALA A 73 -2.64 -13.36 3.52
C ALA A 73 -2.01 -12.65 2.32
N LEU A 74 -1.66 -11.38 2.49
CA LEU A 74 -0.94 -10.60 1.49
C LEU A 74 0.52 -10.45 1.93
N ASN A 75 1.43 -10.71 1.02
CA ASN A 75 2.86 -10.50 1.26
C ASN A 75 3.20 -9.01 1.36
N ALA A 76 4.30 -8.70 2.04
CA ALA A 76 4.86 -7.35 2.04
C ALA A 76 5.25 -6.95 0.61
N LEU A 77 5.03 -5.67 0.27
CA LEU A 77 5.41 -5.15 -1.04
C LEU A 77 6.93 -5.00 -1.13
N THR A 78 7.48 -5.44 -2.24
CA THR A 78 8.89 -5.26 -2.59
C THR A 78 9.15 -3.86 -3.17
N VAL A 79 10.43 -3.49 -3.32
CA VAL A 79 10.82 -2.23 -4.00
C VAL A 79 10.28 -2.18 -5.43
N ASP A 80 10.35 -3.30 -6.14
CA ASP A 80 9.88 -3.40 -7.52
C ASP A 80 8.35 -3.27 -7.61
N ASP A 81 7.61 -3.80 -6.64
CA ASP A 81 6.16 -3.60 -6.54
C ASP A 81 5.81 -2.12 -6.35
N PHE A 82 6.54 -1.41 -5.48
CA PHE A 82 6.35 0.02 -5.28
C PHE A 82 6.66 0.84 -6.52
N GLU A 83 7.73 0.52 -7.25
CA GLU A 83 8.02 1.14 -8.55
C GLU A 83 6.91 0.87 -9.56
N HIS A 84 6.43 -0.36 -9.62
CA HIS A 84 5.33 -0.73 -10.50
C HIS A 84 4.04 0.06 -10.20
N ILE A 85 3.73 0.25 -8.91
CA ILE A 85 2.60 1.07 -8.46
C ILE A 85 2.76 2.53 -8.91
N LEU A 86 3.95 3.12 -8.78
CA LEU A 86 4.22 4.49 -9.22
C LEU A 86 4.13 4.65 -10.74
N ASN A 87 4.59 3.65 -11.49
CA ASN A 87 4.53 3.65 -12.95
C ASN A 87 3.14 3.29 -13.51
N SER A 88 2.24 2.81 -12.66
CA SER A 88 0.92 2.39 -13.08
C SER A 88 0.09 3.56 -13.61
N ARG A 89 -0.55 3.36 -14.76
CA ARG A 89 -1.53 4.31 -15.33
C ARG A 89 -2.92 4.19 -14.72
N LYS A 90 -3.13 3.27 -13.76
CA LYS A 90 -4.42 3.09 -13.10
C LYS A 90 -4.75 4.31 -12.21
N GLN A 91 -6.03 4.62 -12.05
CA GLN A 91 -6.48 5.76 -11.24
C GLN A 91 -6.05 5.69 -9.77
N MET A 92 -5.73 4.50 -9.27
CA MET A 92 -5.26 4.29 -7.89
C MET A 92 -3.77 4.57 -7.69
N SER A 93 -2.98 4.80 -8.76
CA SER A 93 -1.59 5.21 -8.63
C SER A 93 -1.48 6.54 -7.87
N PRO A 94 -0.54 6.68 -6.91
CA PRO A 94 -0.33 7.91 -6.15
C PRO A 94 -0.16 9.16 -7.05
N ILE A 95 0.59 9.03 -8.14
CA ILE A 95 0.80 10.12 -9.10
C ILE A 95 -0.53 10.53 -9.74
N ARG A 96 -1.31 9.57 -10.26
CA ARG A 96 -2.60 9.85 -10.90
C ARG A 96 -3.65 10.44 -9.95
N GLN A 97 -3.61 10.04 -8.70
CA GLN A 97 -4.49 10.63 -7.68
C GLN A 97 -4.16 12.10 -7.45
N LEU A 98 -2.86 12.46 -7.39
CA LEU A 98 -2.43 13.84 -7.23
C LEU A 98 -2.72 14.68 -8.47
N GLU A 99 -2.46 14.16 -9.67
CA GLU A 99 -2.83 14.84 -10.93
C GLU A 99 -4.31 15.21 -10.96
N LYS A 100 -5.17 14.28 -10.58
CA LYS A 100 -6.62 14.52 -10.53
C LYS A 100 -7.02 15.49 -9.43
N LEU A 101 -6.38 15.41 -8.26
CA LEU A 101 -6.70 16.27 -7.12
C LEU A 101 -6.34 17.73 -7.38
N TYR A 102 -5.16 17.97 -7.93
CA TYR A 102 -4.62 19.32 -8.17
C TYR A 102 -4.91 19.84 -9.60
N MET A 103 -5.49 19.02 -10.46
CA MET A 103 -5.76 19.33 -11.88
C MET A 103 -4.48 19.75 -12.64
N VAL A 104 -3.40 19.00 -12.43
CA VAL A 104 -2.08 19.22 -13.01
C VAL A 104 -1.57 17.97 -13.68
N ASN A 105 -0.55 18.11 -14.54
CA ASN A 105 0.20 17.00 -15.10
C ASN A 105 1.49 16.81 -14.31
N LEU A 106 1.76 15.59 -13.84
CA LEU A 106 2.95 15.27 -13.07
C LEU A 106 3.85 14.31 -13.82
N SER A 107 5.11 14.69 -13.93
CA SER A 107 6.20 13.81 -14.37
C SER A 107 7.17 13.62 -13.22
N VAL A 108 7.36 12.39 -12.78
CA VAL A 108 8.33 12.02 -11.75
C VAL A 108 9.43 11.22 -12.42
N ASP A 109 10.67 11.60 -12.25
CA ASP A 109 11.80 10.89 -12.86
C ASP A 109 12.01 9.51 -12.24
N ASP A 110 12.55 8.57 -12.99
CA ASP A 110 12.67 7.18 -12.57
C ASP A 110 13.63 7.01 -11.38
N LYS A 111 14.66 7.83 -11.27
CA LYS A 111 15.55 7.84 -10.10
C LYS A 111 14.78 8.20 -8.82
N THR A 112 13.94 9.24 -8.88
CA THR A 112 13.10 9.64 -7.75
C THR A 112 12.10 8.54 -7.38
N LYS A 113 11.46 7.90 -8.36
CA LYS A 113 10.57 6.77 -8.11
C LYS A 113 11.28 5.64 -7.38
N ARG A 114 12.50 5.30 -7.82
CA ARG A 114 13.33 4.26 -7.18
C ARG A 114 13.66 4.60 -5.73
N ILE A 115 14.13 5.82 -5.47
CA ILE A 115 14.46 6.30 -4.12
C ILE A 115 13.21 6.28 -3.21
N LEU A 116 12.06 6.69 -3.73
CA LEU A 116 10.80 6.66 -2.96
C LEU A 116 10.37 5.23 -2.66
N ALA A 117 10.51 4.31 -3.61
CA ALA A 117 10.20 2.90 -3.46
C ALA A 117 11.11 2.24 -2.40
N GLU A 118 12.42 2.46 -2.45
CA GLU A 118 13.39 1.96 -1.47
C GLU A 118 13.10 2.48 -0.05
N LYS A 119 12.79 3.78 0.08
CA LYS A 119 12.40 4.37 1.37
C LYS A 119 11.07 3.82 1.90
N ALA A 120 10.10 3.57 1.02
CA ALA A 120 8.80 3.02 1.41
C ALA A 120 8.93 1.57 1.90
N ALA A 121 9.71 0.74 1.18
CA ALA A 121 10.00 -0.64 1.57
C ALA A 121 10.79 -0.70 2.88
N GLY A 122 11.91 0.04 2.99
CA GLY A 122 12.78 0.02 4.17
C GLY A 122 12.13 0.53 5.46
N LYS A 123 11.10 1.39 5.36
CA LYS A 123 10.36 1.91 6.52
C LYS A 123 9.02 1.22 6.76
N ASN A 124 8.65 0.28 5.92
CA ASN A 124 7.34 -0.41 5.95
C ASN A 124 6.14 0.56 5.99
N LEU A 125 6.25 1.71 5.32
CA LEU A 125 5.25 2.79 5.36
C LEU A 125 4.22 2.74 4.22
N GLY A 126 4.45 1.87 3.24
CA GLY A 126 3.53 1.64 2.13
C GLY A 126 3.34 2.83 1.17
N CYS A 127 2.33 2.72 0.31
CA CYS A 127 2.04 3.71 -0.73
C CYS A 127 1.65 5.10 -0.20
N ARG A 128 1.15 5.20 1.04
CA ARG A 128 0.81 6.49 1.66
C ARG A 128 2.03 7.38 1.84
N TYR A 129 3.15 6.78 2.21
CA TYR A 129 4.42 7.50 2.34
C TYR A 129 4.86 8.09 1.00
N MET A 130 4.87 7.28 -0.07
CA MET A 130 5.23 7.76 -1.40
C MET A 130 4.32 8.90 -1.87
N ARG A 131 3.01 8.76 -1.68
CA ARG A 131 2.05 9.82 -2.00
C ARG A 131 2.34 11.11 -1.25
N SER A 132 2.59 11.04 0.06
CA SER A 132 2.90 12.20 0.89
C SER A 132 4.18 12.90 0.44
N GLN A 133 5.22 12.15 0.08
CA GLN A 133 6.48 12.74 -0.42
C GLN A 133 6.30 13.42 -1.77
N ILE A 134 5.60 12.79 -2.72
CA ILE A 134 5.31 13.39 -4.03
C ILE A 134 4.45 14.64 -3.85
N GLN A 135 3.46 14.61 -2.96
CA GLN A 135 2.62 15.76 -2.64
C GLN A 135 3.44 16.92 -2.07
N SER A 136 4.33 16.67 -1.11
CA SER A 136 5.19 17.71 -0.53
C SER A 136 6.05 18.38 -1.60
N MET A 137 6.68 17.60 -2.49
CA MET A 137 7.47 18.14 -3.61
C MET A 137 6.63 18.95 -4.60
N LEU A 138 5.38 18.53 -4.83
CA LEU A 138 4.45 19.26 -5.69
C LEU A 138 4.03 20.57 -5.05
N ASP A 139 3.68 20.56 -3.76
CA ASP A 139 3.23 21.74 -3.02
C ASP A 139 4.32 22.83 -3.02
N GLU A 140 5.60 22.47 -2.84
CA GLU A 140 6.74 23.40 -2.96
C GLU A 140 6.81 24.03 -4.36
N LYS A 141 6.75 23.22 -5.43
CA LYS A 141 6.81 23.73 -6.80
C LYS A 141 5.57 24.53 -7.19
N MET A 142 4.41 24.22 -6.66
CA MET A 142 3.19 25.00 -6.88
C MET A 142 3.22 26.33 -6.15
N PHE A 143 3.88 26.41 -4.99
CA PHE A 143 4.08 27.65 -4.26
C PHE A 143 4.95 28.63 -5.07
N ASP A 144 6.03 28.11 -5.68
CA ASP A 144 6.92 28.92 -6.51
C ASP A 144 6.28 29.33 -7.85
N ASN A 145 5.42 28.50 -8.42
CA ASN A 145 4.80 28.70 -9.73
C ASN A 145 3.31 28.36 -9.72
N PRO A 146 2.43 29.19 -9.16
CA PRO A 146 1.02 28.87 -8.94
C PRO A 146 0.20 28.74 -10.24
N ASP A 147 0.62 29.37 -11.33
CA ASP A 147 -0.07 29.31 -12.61
C ASP A 147 0.35 28.11 -13.49
N CYS A 148 1.41 27.42 -13.12
CA CYS A 148 1.90 26.25 -13.83
C CYS A 148 0.94 25.06 -13.70
N ARG A 149 0.75 24.31 -14.79
CA ARG A 149 -0.08 23.07 -14.79
C ARG A 149 0.73 21.81 -15.10
N ASN A 150 2.02 21.97 -15.42
CA ASN A 150 2.90 20.86 -15.76
C ASN A 150 4.11 20.88 -14.82
N PHE A 151 4.26 19.85 -13.99
CA PHE A 151 5.33 19.79 -13.01
C PHE A 151 6.21 18.56 -13.25
N LYS A 152 7.52 18.78 -13.25
CA LYS A 152 8.52 17.72 -13.21
C LYS A 152 9.10 17.67 -11.79
N LEU A 153 9.00 16.50 -11.16
CA LEU A 153 9.47 16.26 -9.80
C LEU A 153 10.73 15.40 -9.82
N SER A 154 11.79 15.89 -9.17
CA SER A 154 13.06 15.18 -9.00
C SER A 154 13.59 15.40 -7.60
N LEU A 155 14.10 14.35 -6.94
CA LEU A 155 14.82 14.42 -5.66
C LEU A 155 16.33 14.70 -5.85
N VAL A 156 16.82 14.52 -7.08
CA VAL A 156 18.19 14.84 -7.44
C VAL A 156 18.14 16.21 -8.09
N GLU A 157 18.79 17.21 -7.48
CA GLU A 157 19.02 18.50 -8.11
C GLU A 157 19.90 18.27 -9.34
N GLU A 158 19.30 18.03 -10.49
CA GLU A 158 19.97 18.28 -11.76
C GLU A 158 20.15 19.79 -11.80
N LYS A 159 21.39 20.28 -11.82
CA LYS A 159 21.67 21.67 -12.21
C LYS A 159 21.03 21.86 -13.58
N GLU A 160 19.83 22.41 -13.61
CA GLU A 160 19.15 22.76 -14.84
C GLU A 160 19.92 23.95 -15.45
N GLU A 161 20.77 23.65 -16.44
CA GLU A 161 21.06 24.65 -17.45
C GLU A 161 19.76 24.91 -18.22
N GLY A 162 19.13 26.02 -17.85
CA GLY A 162 18.10 26.80 -18.47
C GLY A 162 17.23 26.19 -19.55
N LEU A 163 15.98 25.88 -19.16
CA LEU A 163 14.82 26.14 -20.03
C LEU A 163 13.55 26.16 -19.17
N PRO A 164 12.75 27.24 -19.19
CA PRO A 164 11.52 27.32 -18.40
C PRO A 164 10.47 26.37 -18.99
N TRP A 165 10.05 25.41 -18.21
CA TRP A 165 8.99 24.45 -18.56
C TRP A 165 7.58 25.04 -18.64
N CYS A 166 7.44 26.31 -18.36
CA CYS A 166 6.20 27.06 -18.52
C CYS A 166 6.27 27.93 -19.78
N ALA A 167 6.34 27.31 -20.96
CA ALA A 167 5.96 27.98 -22.19
C ALA A 167 4.56 27.55 -22.58
N ALA A 168 3.69 28.57 -22.75
CA ALA A 168 2.25 28.58 -22.92
C ALA A 168 1.64 27.46 -23.75
#